data_82776684be2d9752a8ac5e1a154dd09d
#
_entry.id   82776684be2d9752a8ac5e1a154dd09d
#
_cell.length_a   1.000
_cell.length_b   1.000
_cell.length_c   1.000
_cell.angle_alpha   90.00
_cell.angle_beta   90.00
_cell.angle_gamma   90.00
#
_symmetry.space_group_name_H-M   'P 1'
#
loop_
_entity.id
_entity.type
_entity.pdbx_description
1 polymer ?
#
loop_
_entity_poly.entity_id
_entity_poly.type
_entity_poly.pdbx_seq_one_letter_code
_entity_poly.pdbx_strand_id
1 'polypeptide(L)'
;MDGWCERHTGQAFDEGGRWAATGRIDVALLQRLLEEPFFAKAPPKSTGRDLLHLPWLEQALRSEHAERVGQAGLPSAWAPQDVQATLAELTACCAATDLRRHAPLTTRLLVCGGGAFNQHLMERLAQCLPGVTVSTTDRHGVPPDQVEALAFAWLARAYVAGLPGNLPAVTGARGPRVLGAWYPG
;
A
#
# COMPACT_ATOMS: atom_id res chain seq x y z
N MET A 1 -4.80 -6.67 -2.31
CA MET A 1 -6.00 -6.30 -3.11
C MET A 1 -6.05 -7.13 -4.38
N ASP A 2 -5.05 -7.06 -5.26
CA ASP A 2 -5.10 -7.67 -6.59
C ASP A 2 -5.34 -9.20 -6.57
N GLY A 3 -4.57 -9.96 -5.79
CA GLY A 3 -4.82 -11.41 -5.68
C GLY A 3 -6.19 -11.80 -5.11
N TRP A 4 -6.82 -10.93 -4.30
CA TRP A 4 -8.20 -11.13 -3.85
C TRP A 4 -9.20 -10.83 -4.96
N CYS A 5 -8.98 -9.75 -5.71
CA CYS A 5 -9.77 -9.40 -6.86
C CYS A 5 -9.71 -10.50 -7.93
N GLU A 6 -8.52 -10.96 -8.29
CA GLU A 6 -8.31 -12.02 -9.28
C GLU A 6 -9.04 -13.32 -8.88
N ARG A 7 -8.95 -13.73 -7.63
CA ARG A 7 -9.60 -14.93 -7.11
C ARG A 7 -11.13 -14.89 -7.24
N HIS A 8 -11.74 -13.72 -6.99
CA HIS A 8 -13.19 -13.60 -6.90
C HIS A 8 -13.88 -13.05 -8.14
N THR A 9 -13.14 -12.37 -9.00
CA THR A 9 -13.67 -11.74 -10.21
C THR A 9 -13.02 -12.27 -11.50
N GLY A 10 -11.89 -12.97 -11.41
CA GLY A 10 -11.07 -13.36 -12.55
C GLY A 10 -10.28 -12.21 -13.18
N GLN A 11 -10.36 -10.99 -12.64
CA GLN A 11 -9.63 -9.83 -13.14
C GLN A 11 -8.34 -9.66 -12.33
N ALA A 12 -7.23 -9.35 -13.00
CA ALA A 12 -5.91 -9.23 -12.39
C ALA A 12 -5.84 -8.12 -11.30
N PHE A 13 -6.69 -7.10 -11.39
CA PHE A 13 -6.82 -6.02 -10.41
C PHE A 13 -8.19 -5.36 -10.49
N ASP A 14 -8.54 -4.62 -9.46
CA ASP A 14 -9.80 -3.86 -9.35
C ASP A 14 -9.65 -2.49 -10.04
N GLU A 15 -10.08 -2.44 -11.30
CA GLU A 15 -9.93 -1.23 -12.13
C GLU A 15 -10.69 -0.04 -11.54
N GLY A 16 -9.95 1.03 -11.23
CA GLY A 16 -10.50 2.22 -10.58
C GLY A 16 -11.00 2.00 -9.14
N GLY A 17 -10.86 0.79 -8.59
CA GLY A 17 -11.40 0.42 -7.28
C GLY A 17 -12.93 0.28 -7.28
N ARG A 18 -13.53 0.08 -8.46
CA ARG A 18 -14.99 0.03 -8.62
C ARG A 18 -15.64 -1.11 -7.88
N TRP A 19 -14.98 -2.26 -7.81
CA TRP A 19 -15.49 -3.40 -7.06
C TRP A 19 -15.40 -3.17 -5.55
N ALA A 20 -14.27 -2.67 -5.04
CA ALA A 20 -14.13 -2.26 -3.65
C ALA A 20 -15.17 -1.22 -3.22
N ALA A 21 -15.49 -0.26 -4.10
CA ALA A 21 -16.49 0.78 -3.86
C ALA A 21 -17.92 0.22 -3.66
N THR A 22 -18.22 -0.99 -4.12
CA THR A 22 -19.51 -1.66 -3.87
C THR A 22 -19.58 -2.37 -2.52
N GLY A 23 -18.44 -2.57 -1.87
CA GLY A 23 -18.33 -3.23 -0.58
C GLY A 23 -18.47 -2.28 0.61
N ARG A 24 -18.61 -2.89 1.78
CA ARG A 24 -18.62 -2.18 3.07
C ARG A 24 -17.36 -2.52 3.85
N ILE A 25 -16.73 -1.51 4.44
CA ILE A 25 -15.58 -1.71 5.32
C ILE A 25 -16.04 -2.49 6.56
N ASP A 26 -15.44 -3.64 6.79
CA ASP A 26 -15.63 -4.41 8.01
C ASP A 26 -14.61 -3.94 9.06
N VAL A 27 -15.11 -3.26 10.08
CA VAL A 27 -14.26 -2.63 11.10
C VAL A 27 -13.51 -3.68 11.94
N ALA A 28 -14.14 -4.81 12.26
CA ALA A 28 -13.49 -5.84 13.05
C ALA A 28 -12.37 -6.53 12.26
N LEU A 29 -12.62 -6.85 10.99
CA LEU A 29 -11.60 -7.38 10.09
C LEU A 29 -10.46 -6.35 9.89
N LEU A 30 -10.78 -5.08 9.72
CA LEU A 30 -9.75 -4.02 9.60
C LEU A 30 -8.87 -3.97 10.84
N GLN A 31 -9.45 -4.01 12.03
CA GLN A 31 -8.71 -4.03 13.29
C GLN A 31 -7.80 -5.25 13.38
N ARG A 32 -8.32 -6.43 13.06
CA ARG A 32 -7.54 -7.68 13.00
C ARG A 32 -6.34 -7.58 12.04
N LEU A 33 -6.55 -7.03 10.85
CA LEU A 33 -5.48 -6.85 9.87
C LEU A 33 -4.43 -5.83 10.34
N LEU A 34 -4.83 -4.79 11.04
CA LEU A 34 -3.93 -3.77 11.62
C LEU A 34 -3.06 -4.31 12.78
N GLU A 35 -3.41 -5.45 13.37
CA GLU A 35 -2.59 -6.12 14.39
C GLU A 35 -1.29 -6.72 13.81
N GLU A 36 -1.12 -6.76 12.48
CA GLU A 36 0.12 -7.22 11.85
C GLU A 36 1.32 -6.42 12.40
N PRO A 37 2.29 -7.09 13.07
CA PRO A 37 3.38 -6.39 13.76
C PRO A 37 4.23 -5.51 12.86
N PHE A 38 4.26 -5.80 11.55
CA PHE A 38 4.98 -4.98 10.58
C PHE A 38 4.49 -3.53 10.55
N PHE A 39 3.19 -3.29 10.70
CA PHE A 39 2.64 -1.93 10.64
C PHE A 39 3.09 -1.06 11.81
N ALA A 40 3.36 -1.66 12.96
CA ALA A 40 3.84 -0.96 14.14
C ALA A 40 5.36 -0.66 14.13
N LYS A 41 6.14 -1.32 13.26
CA LYS A 41 7.59 -1.12 13.18
C LYS A 41 7.94 0.32 12.82
N ALA A 42 8.98 0.84 13.48
CA ALA A 42 9.59 2.11 13.07
C ALA A 42 10.41 1.95 11.78
N PRO A 43 10.50 3.00 10.95
CA PRO A 43 11.47 3.03 9.85
C PRO A 43 12.93 2.88 10.33
N PRO A 44 13.81 2.32 9.50
CA PRO A 44 13.56 1.85 8.13
C PRO A 44 12.85 0.49 8.12
N LYS A 45 11.71 0.40 7.42
CA LYS A 45 10.97 -0.85 7.26
C LYS A 45 10.61 -1.04 5.79
N SER A 46 10.63 -2.28 5.34
CA SER A 46 10.21 -2.66 3.99
C SER A 46 9.58 -4.04 4.05
N THR A 47 8.57 -4.27 3.24
CA THR A 47 7.96 -5.57 3.03
C THR A 47 7.39 -5.64 1.62
N GLY A 48 7.01 -6.82 1.20
CA GLY A 48 6.41 -7.09 -0.09
C GLY A 48 5.43 -8.25 -0.02
N ARG A 49 5.33 -8.98 -1.12
CA ARG A 49 4.43 -10.14 -1.25
C ARG A 49 4.81 -11.35 -0.39
N ASP A 50 5.98 -11.32 0.22
CA ASP A 50 6.45 -12.31 1.20
C ASP A 50 5.66 -12.27 2.51
N LEU A 51 5.17 -11.08 2.91
CA LEU A 51 4.34 -10.92 4.10
C LEU A 51 2.85 -10.73 3.74
N LEU A 52 2.55 -9.73 2.91
CA LEU A 52 1.16 -9.34 2.60
C LEU A 52 0.64 -10.14 1.39
N HIS A 53 0.38 -11.42 1.61
CA HIS A 53 -0.08 -12.37 0.58
C HIS A 53 -1.45 -12.97 0.93
N LEU A 54 -2.06 -13.72 -0.01
CA LEU A 54 -3.38 -14.32 0.21
C LEU A 54 -3.45 -15.24 1.44
N PRO A 55 -2.49 -16.14 1.72
CA PRO A 55 -2.50 -16.95 2.94
C PRO A 55 -2.54 -16.12 4.24
N TRP A 56 -1.83 -14.98 4.31
CA TRP A 56 -1.91 -14.06 5.44
C TRP A 56 -3.34 -13.51 5.62
N LEU A 57 -3.97 -13.06 4.54
CA LEU A 57 -5.35 -12.58 4.57
C LEU A 57 -6.32 -13.69 4.99
N GLU A 58 -6.18 -14.90 4.45
CA GLU A 58 -7.02 -16.05 4.79
C GLU A 58 -6.90 -16.43 6.27
N GLN A 59 -5.71 -16.31 6.83
CA GLN A 59 -5.51 -16.55 8.25
C GLN A 59 -6.26 -15.52 9.10
N ALA A 60 -6.18 -14.24 8.75
CA ALA A 60 -6.92 -13.19 9.43
C ALA A 60 -8.45 -13.41 9.34
N LEU A 61 -8.94 -13.79 8.14
CA LEU A 61 -10.35 -14.12 7.92
C LEU A 61 -10.79 -15.31 8.78
N ARG A 62 -9.98 -16.38 8.84
CA ARG A 62 -10.30 -17.55 9.69
C ARG A 62 -10.34 -17.20 11.17
N SER A 63 -9.37 -16.42 11.66
CA SER A 63 -9.32 -16.00 13.07
C SER A 63 -10.54 -15.16 13.43
N GLU A 64 -10.86 -14.18 12.60
CA GLU A 64 -12.01 -13.33 12.82
C GLU A 64 -13.34 -14.09 12.71
N HIS A 65 -13.43 -15.07 11.78
CA HIS A 65 -14.60 -15.94 11.69
C HIS A 65 -14.81 -16.76 12.96
N ALA A 66 -13.75 -17.34 13.52
CA ALA A 66 -13.83 -18.11 14.75
C ALA A 66 -14.35 -17.27 15.94
N GLU A 67 -13.95 -16.00 16.02
CA GLU A 67 -14.43 -15.08 17.05
C GLU A 67 -15.90 -14.65 16.84
N ARG A 68 -16.37 -14.59 15.59
CA ARG A 68 -17.77 -14.26 15.24
C ARG A 68 -18.74 -15.42 15.43
N VAL A 69 -18.26 -16.65 15.31
CA VAL A 69 -19.09 -17.84 15.52
C VAL A 69 -19.61 -17.84 16.97
N GLY A 70 -20.91 -17.61 17.13
CA GLY A 70 -21.56 -17.48 18.44
C GLY A 70 -21.96 -16.06 18.82
N GLN A 71 -21.59 -15.05 18.04
CA GLN A 71 -22.10 -13.68 18.22
C GLN A 71 -23.40 -13.49 17.42
N ALA A 72 -24.50 -13.27 18.10
CA ALA A 72 -25.80 -13.04 17.46
C ALA A 72 -25.78 -11.80 16.57
N GLY A 73 -26.25 -11.95 15.32
CA GLY A 73 -26.45 -10.84 14.38
C GLY A 73 -25.29 -10.56 13.42
N LEU A 74 -24.16 -11.25 13.51
CA LEU A 74 -23.08 -11.12 12.53
C LEU A 74 -23.20 -12.19 11.43
N PRO A 75 -22.93 -11.82 10.15
CA PRO A 75 -22.92 -12.79 9.06
C PRO A 75 -21.78 -13.79 9.24
N SER A 76 -22.04 -15.05 8.93
CA SER A 76 -21.08 -16.14 9.03
C SER A 76 -19.96 -16.09 7.98
N ALA A 77 -20.11 -15.28 6.93
CA ALA A 77 -19.12 -15.10 5.87
C ALA A 77 -19.15 -13.66 5.35
N TRP A 78 -17.99 -13.16 4.91
CA TRP A 78 -17.91 -11.86 4.25
C TRP A 78 -18.35 -11.96 2.78
N ALA A 79 -19.03 -10.95 2.30
CA ALA A 79 -19.11 -10.72 0.87
C ALA A 79 -17.70 -10.37 0.35
N PRO A 80 -17.25 -10.97 -0.77
CA PRO A 80 -15.89 -10.75 -1.25
C PRO A 80 -15.55 -9.27 -1.51
N GLN A 81 -16.52 -8.46 -1.94
CA GLN A 81 -16.35 -7.02 -2.12
C GLN A 81 -16.13 -6.27 -0.79
N ASP A 82 -16.67 -6.75 0.32
CA ASP A 82 -16.47 -6.14 1.63
C ASP A 82 -15.03 -6.35 2.12
N VAL A 83 -14.47 -7.53 1.85
CA VAL A 83 -13.04 -7.79 2.09
C VAL A 83 -12.18 -6.88 1.23
N GLN A 84 -12.51 -6.71 -0.05
CA GLN A 84 -11.78 -5.81 -0.95
C GLN A 84 -11.84 -4.35 -0.47
N ALA A 85 -13.01 -3.86 -0.06
CA ALA A 85 -13.19 -2.53 0.52
C ALA A 85 -12.35 -2.36 1.80
N THR A 86 -12.34 -3.39 2.67
CA THR A 86 -11.55 -3.39 3.90
C THR A 86 -10.04 -3.38 3.63
N LEU A 87 -9.58 -4.07 2.59
CA LEU A 87 -8.18 -4.04 2.16
C LEU A 87 -7.77 -2.68 1.58
N ALA A 88 -8.66 -2.01 0.85
CA ALA A 88 -8.42 -0.64 0.39
C ALA A 88 -8.31 0.32 1.57
N GLU A 89 -9.20 0.19 2.56
CA GLU A 89 -9.14 0.97 3.79
C GLU A 89 -7.88 0.70 4.60
N LEU A 90 -7.47 -0.57 4.75
CA LEU A 90 -6.21 -0.93 5.40
C LEU A 90 -5.03 -0.19 4.76
N THR A 91 -4.96 -0.18 3.43
CA THR A 91 -3.89 0.49 2.68
C THR A 91 -3.87 1.98 2.98
N ALA A 92 -5.04 2.63 2.96
CA ALA A 92 -5.18 4.06 3.25
C ALA A 92 -4.83 4.40 4.71
N CYS A 93 -5.32 3.61 5.67
CA CYS A 93 -5.06 3.79 7.09
C CYS A 93 -3.57 3.63 7.44
N CYS A 94 -2.91 2.60 6.89
CA CYS A 94 -1.47 2.38 7.12
C CYS A 94 -0.64 3.54 6.58
N ALA A 95 -0.90 3.98 5.35
CA ALA A 95 -0.20 5.12 4.75
C ALA A 95 -0.45 6.42 5.55
N ALA A 96 -1.69 6.68 5.95
CA ALA A 96 -2.05 7.86 6.73
C ALA A 96 -1.41 7.86 8.12
N THR A 97 -1.37 6.70 8.78
CA THR A 97 -0.78 6.55 10.11
C THR A 97 0.74 6.80 10.07
N ASP A 98 1.44 6.22 9.12
CA ASP A 98 2.88 6.41 8.97
C ASP A 98 3.21 7.85 8.55
N LEU A 99 2.41 8.46 7.66
CA LEU A 99 2.59 9.87 7.27
C LEU A 99 2.47 10.80 8.49
N ARG A 100 1.42 10.64 9.28
CA ARG A 100 1.22 11.46 10.50
C ARG A 100 2.33 11.27 11.52
N ARG A 101 2.81 10.03 11.67
CA ARG A 101 3.86 9.69 12.65
C ARG A 101 5.22 10.25 12.25
N HIS A 102 5.57 10.15 10.97
CA HIS A 102 6.94 10.41 10.50
C HIS A 102 7.09 11.72 9.72
N ALA A 103 5.99 12.29 9.23
CA ALA A 103 5.98 13.55 8.49
C ALA A 103 4.74 14.41 8.85
N PRO A 104 4.55 14.78 10.14
CA PRO A 104 3.31 15.40 10.64
C PRO A 104 3.01 16.78 10.03
N LEU A 105 4.01 17.45 9.45
CA LEU A 105 3.85 18.76 8.81
C LEU A 105 3.53 18.66 7.31
N THR A 106 3.30 17.45 6.79
CA THR A 106 2.98 17.24 5.39
C THR A 106 1.62 17.85 5.04
N THR A 107 1.60 18.71 4.03
CA THR A 107 0.38 19.33 3.49
C THR A 107 -0.05 18.73 2.15
N ARG A 108 0.82 17.94 1.51
CA ARG A 108 0.54 17.30 0.21
C ARG A 108 1.11 15.89 0.17
N LEU A 109 0.30 14.95 -0.31
CA LEU A 109 0.69 13.57 -0.61
C LEU A 109 0.58 13.34 -2.12
N LEU A 110 1.68 12.98 -2.76
CA LEU A 110 1.71 12.59 -4.17
C LEU A 110 1.74 11.06 -4.25
N VAL A 111 0.78 10.49 -4.94
CA VAL A 111 0.65 9.04 -5.13
C VAL A 111 1.13 8.67 -6.52
N CYS A 112 1.94 7.61 -6.61
CA CYS A 112 2.45 7.04 -7.85
C CYS A 112 2.23 5.52 -7.87
N GLY A 113 2.56 4.89 -9.00
CA GLY A 113 2.33 3.47 -9.24
C GLY A 113 0.87 3.14 -9.54
N GLY A 114 0.54 1.87 -9.63
CA GLY A 114 -0.80 1.39 -10.00
C GLY A 114 -1.93 1.87 -9.09
N GLY A 115 -1.64 2.07 -7.80
CA GLY A 115 -2.60 2.58 -6.83
C GLY A 115 -3.11 4.00 -7.14
N ALA A 116 -2.33 4.81 -7.86
CA ALA A 116 -2.73 6.16 -8.28
C ALA A 116 -3.92 6.18 -9.25
N PHE A 117 -4.14 5.09 -9.96
CA PHE A 117 -5.28 4.91 -10.89
C PHE A 117 -6.51 4.30 -10.19
N ASN A 118 -6.39 3.89 -8.94
CA ASN A 118 -7.50 3.39 -8.15
C ASN A 118 -8.20 4.57 -7.45
N GLN A 119 -9.27 5.07 -8.07
CA GLN A 119 -10.00 6.23 -7.58
C GLN A 119 -10.55 6.02 -6.17
N HIS A 120 -11.08 4.81 -5.88
CA HIS A 120 -11.60 4.50 -4.55
C HIS A 120 -10.49 4.58 -3.49
N LEU A 121 -9.30 4.03 -3.76
CA LEU A 121 -8.15 4.15 -2.86
C LEU A 121 -7.72 5.61 -2.64
N MET A 122 -7.70 6.43 -3.72
CA MET A 122 -7.36 7.85 -3.63
C MET A 122 -8.36 8.60 -2.75
N GLU A 123 -9.66 8.30 -2.87
CA GLU A 123 -10.72 8.86 -2.03
C GLU A 123 -10.56 8.44 -0.56
N ARG A 124 -10.24 7.15 -0.30
CA ARG A 124 -9.97 6.67 1.07
C ARG A 124 -8.74 7.34 1.68
N LEU A 125 -7.66 7.50 0.93
CA LEU A 125 -6.47 8.24 1.37
C LEU A 125 -6.82 9.68 1.76
N ALA A 126 -7.58 10.38 0.93
CA ALA A 126 -8.01 11.75 1.22
C ALA A 126 -8.88 11.84 2.49
N GLN A 127 -9.78 10.87 2.70
CA GLN A 127 -10.61 10.79 3.91
C GLN A 127 -9.78 10.46 5.16
N CYS A 128 -8.78 9.59 5.03
CA CYS A 128 -7.86 9.27 6.12
C CYS A 128 -6.89 10.41 6.45
N LEU A 129 -6.73 11.41 5.59
CA LEU A 129 -5.75 12.49 5.71
C LEU A 129 -6.40 13.89 5.64
N PRO A 130 -7.32 14.22 6.56
CA PRO A 130 -7.91 15.56 6.58
C PRO A 130 -6.82 16.64 6.72
N GLY A 131 -6.89 17.67 5.89
CA GLY A 131 -5.91 18.75 5.82
C GLY A 131 -4.69 18.48 4.93
N VAL A 132 -4.57 17.28 4.35
CA VAL A 132 -3.53 16.94 3.37
C VAL A 132 -4.16 16.85 1.98
N THR A 133 -3.60 17.57 1.02
CA THR A 133 -4.00 17.43 -0.39
C THR A 133 -3.44 16.14 -0.97
N VAL A 134 -4.30 15.18 -1.29
CA VAL A 134 -3.91 13.93 -1.96
C VAL A 134 -4.08 14.10 -3.46
N SER A 135 -3.02 13.84 -4.23
CA SER A 135 -3.02 13.94 -5.70
C SER A 135 -2.03 12.95 -6.31
N THR A 136 -2.01 12.86 -7.62
CA THR A 136 -1.11 12.00 -8.38
C THR A 136 0.10 12.80 -8.90
N THR A 137 1.19 12.11 -9.23
CA THR A 137 2.45 12.73 -9.66
C THR A 137 2.37 13.40 -11.04
N ASP A 138 1.39 13.05 -11.89
CA ASP A 138 1.17 13.68 -13.20
C ASP A 138 0.91 15.19 -13.11
N ARG A 139 0.28 15.64 -12.03
CA ARG A 139 0.10 17.08 -11.74
C ARG A 139 1.42 17.84 -11.58
N HIS A 140 2.53 17.10 -11.41
CA HIS A 140 3.89 17.63 -11.31
C HIS A 140 4.78 17.19 -12.48
N GLY A 141 4.18 16.74 -13.58
CA GLY A 141 4.86 16.43 -14.83
C GLY A 141 5.44 15.02 -14.93
N VAL A 142 5.17 14.14 -13.94
CA VAL A 142 5.64 12.74 -13.98
C VAL A 142 4.42 11.81 -13.92
N PRO A 143 4.09 11.08 -15.00
CA PRO A 143 3.03 10.09 -14.97
C PRO A 143 3.24 9.06 -13.83
N PRO A 144 2.17 8.68 -13.11
CA PRO A 144 2.29 7.80 -11.94
C PRO A 144 2.96 6.45 -12.23
N ASP A 145 2.74 5.89 -13.41
CA ASP A 145 3.32 4.62 -13.87
C ASP A 145 4.77 4.74 -14.38
N GLN A 146 5.32 5.94 -14.49
CA GLN A 146 6.68 6.19 -14.94
C GLN A 146 7.66 6.56 -13.82
N VAL A 147 7.19 6.73 -12.60
CA VAL A 147 8.05 7.14 -11.46
C VAL A 147 9.15 6.11 -11.20
N GLU A 148 8.84 4.82 -11.23
CA GLU A 148 9.83 3.76 -11.04
C GLU A 148 10.85 3.72 -12.19
N ALA A 149 10.41 3.81 -13.44
CA ALA A 149 11.30 3.86 -14.60
C ALA A 149 12.25 5.06 -14.53
N LEU A 150 11.73 6.23 -14.14
CA LEU A 150 12.54 7.43 -13.94
C LEU A 150 13.55 7.26 -12.80
N ALA A 151 13.14 6.63 -11.70
CA ALA A 151 14.03 6.35 -10.57
C ALA A 151 15.18 5.41 -10.97
N PHE A 152 14.89 4.35 -11.73
CA PHE A 152 15.93 3.44 -12.24
C PHE A 152 16.85 4.11 -13.27
N ALA A 153 16.33 4.96 -14.15
CA ALA A 153 17.14 5.74 -15.08
C ALA A 153 18.10 6.70 -14.30
N TRP A 154 17.59 7.33 -13.24
CA TRP A 154 18.41 8.16 -12.37
C TRP A 154 19.50 7.33 -11.65
N LEU A 155 19.17 6.15 -11.13
CA LEU A 155 20.13 5.24 -10.48
C LEU A 155 21.22 4.78 -11.46
N ALA A 156 20.86 4.45 -12.69
CA ALA A 156 21.83 4.11 -13.74
C ALA A 156 22.78 5.27 -14.03
N ARG A 157 22.25 6.48 -14.17
CA ARG A 157 23.07 7.70 -14.33
C ARG A 157 23.98 7.93 -13.11
N ALA A 158 23.45 7.77 -11.90
CA ALA A 158 24.23 7.94 -10.66
C ALA A 158 25.39 6.93 -10.61
N TYR A 159 25.14 5.67 -10.99
CA TYR A 159 26.15 4.63 -11.07
C TYR A 159 27.29 5.03 -12.03
N VAL A 160 26.96 5.42 -13.27
CA VAL A 160 27.96 5.84 -14.27
C VAL A 160 28.76 7.05 -13.80
N ALA A 161 28.12 7.96 -13.06
CA ALA A 161 28.78 9.16 -12.51
C ALA A 161 29.53 8.90 -11.19
N GLY A 162 29.53 7.67 -10.66
CA GLY A 162 30.15 7.34 -9.37
C GLY A 162 29.47 8.00 -8.17
N LEU A 163 28.20 8.39 -8.30
CA LEU A 163 27.42 9.06 -7.25
C LEU A 163 26.64 8.04 -6.40
N PRO A 164 26.48 8.28 -5.09
CA PRO A 164 25.64 7.44 -4.25
C PRO A 164 24.19 7.41 -4.74
N GLY A 165 23.61 6.20 -4.78
CA GLY A 165 22.21 5.97 -5.14
C GLY A 165 21.28 5.74 -3.95
N ASN A 166 21.79 5.74 -2.70
CA ASN A 166 21.00 5.54 -1.49
C ASN A 166 21.01 6.76 -0.58
N LEU A 167 19.98 6.85 0.25
CA LEU A 167 19.89 7.81 1.34
C LEU A 167 19.95 7.03 2.68
N PRO A 168 21.09 7.03 3.39
CA PRO A 168 21.27 6.21 4.60
C PRO A 168 20.22 6.44 5.68
N ALA A 169 19.75 7.67 5.86
CA ALA A 169 18.72 8.01 6.83
C ALA A 169 17.38 7.31 6.57
N VAL A 170 17.11 6.90 5.32
CA VAL A 170 15.87 6.22 4.91
C VAL A 170 16.07 4.71 4.82
N THR A 171 17.26 4.26 4.36
CA THR A 171 17.52 2.84 4.12
C THR A 171 18.11 2.11 5.32
N GLY A 172 18.59 2.83 6.34
CA GLY A 172 19.34 2.25 7.45
C GLY A 172 20.75 1.79 7.09
N ALA A 173 21.25 2.11 5.90
CA ALA A 173 22.59 1.77 5.46
C ALA A 173 23.64 2.52 6.29
N ARG A 174 24.82 1.89 6.50
CA ARG A 174 25.93 2.46 7.27
C ARG A 174 26.59 3.69 6.62
N GLY A 175 26.22 4.04 5.40
CA GLY A 175 26.72 5.20 4.67
C GLY A 175 26.29 5.24 3.22
N PRO A 176 26.62 6.31 2.48
CA PRO A 176 26.36 6.43 1.06
C PRO A 176 27.05 5.32 0.26
N ARG A 177 26.37 4.80 -0.76
CA ARG A 177 26.89 3.75 -1.64
C ARG A 177 26.51 4.03 -3.09
N VAL A 178 27.43 3.78 -3.99
CA VAL A 178 27.12 3.64 -5.42
C VAL A 178 26.40 2.32 -5.59
N LEU A 179 25.19 2.37 -6.16
CA LEU A 179 24.32 1.20 -6.32
C LEU A 179 24.33 0.73 -7.77
N GLY A 180 24.38 -0.59 -7.96
CA GLY A 180 24.34 -1.22 -9.27
C GLY A 180 25.65 -1.92 -9.63
N ALA A 181 25.62 -2.61 -10.78
CA ALA A 181 26.78 -3.23 -11.40
C ALA A 181 26.66 -3.10 -12.92
N TRP A 182 27.77 -2.94 -13.61
CA TRP A 182 27.82 -2.92 -15.05
C TRP A 182 28.24 -4.30 -15.55
N TYR A 183 27.45 -4.88 -16.42
CA TYR A 183 27.73 -6.13 -17.11
C TYR A 183 27.91 -5.83 -18.60
N PRO A 184 29.14 -5.68 -19.10
CA PRO A 184 29.37 -5.49 -20.53
C PRO A 184 28.91 -6.76 -21.26
N GLY A 185 28.19 -6.57 -22.38
CA GLY A 185 27.76 -7.66 -23.30
C GLY A 185 28.93 -8.19 -24.11
#